data_62bd6018ab5971d8e1b7925007a98727
#
_entry.id   62bd6018ab5971d8e1b7925007a98727
#
_cell.length_a   1.000
_cell.length_b   1.000
_cell.length_c   1.000
_cell.angle_alpha   90.00
_cell.angle_beta   90.00
_cell.angle_gamma   90.00
#
_symmetry.space_group_name_H-M   'P 1'
#
loop_
_entity.id
_entity.type
_entity.pdbx_description
1 polymer ?
#
loop_
_entity_poly.entity_id
_entity_poly.type
_entity_poly.pdbx_seq_one_letter_code
_entity_poly.pdbx_strand_id
1 'polypeptide(L)'
;MKVHIVFRPILLILQIITLLSVPHLSFSQQVADSVRLDEIIVTGNMSKVNLQNAPMSISVISKNQIDAHKQPSLLPILSEEVPGLFVTQRGVMGFGVASGAAGGITIRGIGGTPTSGVLVLIDGHPQFMGLMGHPLADTYLSSSTERVEVIRGPASILYGSNAMGGVVNIVTRQMNHNGIRNSVQTMYGSYNTLSANISSNYRQNGFFANADLSYNRTDGHRPNMEFDQTGGQAKAGYDFSDNWRAFANIDLSNTNASNPGTLQTPMEDNDADITRGMASFTVENKYVNTTGVVKIYYNFGEHKINDGYVEGAEPKTYLFHSNDDMMGFAIRQSYSFAEGNQTTAGFDLQRFGGKARNRYIDGITPDFKIVDVRLNDMAGYIDIQQAVFDQKLTFNGGLRIDHHEINGSEWIPQLGASYSPSSSTIVKAIVNKGFRNPTIREMYMFPTQNPNLKPERLMNYEVSLLQSFPRQQLSFGLNLFYIRGNNIIQVDVVEGKPLNVNSGKVENKGVELDIHYEANRNLHFSANYSLLNMKYKLLAAPEHKIYMSGNFTTGRWNISTGIQYIGNLYTNIRPETRKNSFVLWNCRAHYQVIKWMKLFVKGENLLDQSYEINDGYPMPGITAFGGVSIEI
;
A
#
# COMPACT_ATOMS: atom_id res chain seq x y z
N MET A 1 20.42 -19.42 27.60
CA MET A 1 21.76 -18.83 27.45
C MET A 1 21.93 -18.35 26.01
N LYS A 2 21.10 -17.38 25.55
CA LYS A 2 21.09 -16.81 24.18
C LYS A 2 21.04 -15.27 24.15
N VAL A 3 21.64 -14.59 25.17
CA VAL A 3 21.58 -13.11 25.27
C VAL A 3 22.77 -12.39 24.60
N HIS A 4 23.80 -13.11 24.15
CA HIS A 4 25.06 -12.48 23.70
C HIS A 4 25.18 -12.14 22.21
N ILE A 5 24.20 -12.43 21.36
CA ILE A 5 24.33 -12.21 19.89
C ILE A 5 23.70 -10.88 19.42
N VAL A 6 22.78 -10.30 20.18
CA VAL A 6 22.04 -9.09 19.75
C VAL A 6 22.83 -7.78 19.97
N PHE A 7 23.78 -7.74 20.89
CA PHE A 7 24.53 -6.50 21.22
C PHE A 7 25.70 -6.17 20.27
N ARG A 8 26.24 -7.13 19.54
CA ARG A 8 27.36 -6.89 18.61
C ARG A 8 27.03 -6.04 17.39
N PRO A 9 25.89 -6.20 16.69
CA PRO A 9 25.57 -5.32 15.56
C PRO A 9 25.23 -3.89 15.98
N ILE A 10 24.65 -3.66 17.15
CA ILE A 10 24.31 -2.32 17.64
C ILE A 10 25.57 -1.52 17.96
N LEU A 11 26.61 -2.15 18.51
CA LEU A 11 27.90 -1.50 18.79
C LEU A 11 28.66 -1.12 17.51
N LEU A 12 28.60 -1.96 16.47
CA LEU A 12 29.20 -1.67 15.17
C LEU A 12 28.50 -0.50 14.46
N ILE A 13 27.18 -0.41 14.58
CA ILE A 13 26.37 0.67 14.01
C ILE A 13 26.67 1.99 14.73
N LEU A 14 26.84 2.00 16.05
CA LEU A 14 27.25 3.20 16.79
C LEU A 14 28.67 3.69 16.40
N GLN A 15 29.60 2.79 16.10
CA GLN A 15 30.95 3.16 15.65
C GLN A 15 30.99 3.72 14.22
N ILE A 16 30.08 3.30 13.35
CA ILE A 16 29.94 3.86 11.99
C ILE A 16 29.34 5.28 12.05
N ILE A 17 28.43 5.54 12.96
CA ILE A 17 27.79 6.87 13.13
C ILE A 17 28.80 7.92 13.62
N THR A 18 29.77 7.52 14.47
CA THR A 18 30.81 8.44 14.96
C THR A 18 31.85 8.81 13.90
N LEU A 19 32.02 8.04 12.85
CA LEU A 19 32.95 8.31 11.74
C LEU A 19 32.37 9.24 10.65
N LEU A 20 31.06 9.47 10.63
CA LEU A 20 30.37 10.29 9.62
C LEU A 20 29.97 11.69 10.08
N SER A 21 30.30 12.09 11.32
CA SER A 21 29.89 13.38 11.88
C SER A 21 30.92 14.49 11.60
N VAL A 22 30.78 15.13 10.44
CA VAL A 22 31.32 16.49 10.22
C VAL A 22 30.12 17.46 10.17
N PRO A 23 29.99 18.40 11.10
CA PRO A 23 28.81 19.27 11.16
C PRO A 23 28.87 20.37 10.12
N HIS A 24 28.03 20.31 9.10
CA HIS A 24 27.64 21.48 8.33
C HIS A 24 26.21 21.87 8.73
N LEU A 25 26.11 22.99 9.45
CA LEU A 25 24.84 23.57 9.88
C LEU A 25 24.10 24.16 8.68
N SER A 26 23.08 23.50 8.22
CA SER A 26 22.13 24.05 7.25
C SER A 26 20.77 24.23 7.94
N PHE A 27 20.20 25.42 7.84
CA PHE A 27 18.89 25.76 8.39
C PHE A 27 17.80 25.23 7.46
N SER A 28 16.93 24.37 7.95
CA SER A 28 15.70 23.96 7.26
C SER A 28 14.53 24.82 7.73
N GLN A 29 13.93 25.57 6.81
CA GLN A 29 12.64 26.19 6.99
C GLN A 29 11.55 25.14 6.70
N GLN A 30 10.73 24.79 7.68
CA GLN A 30 9.52 23.99 7.48
C GLN A 30 8.50 24.82 6.70
N VAL A 31 8.23 24.42 5.48
CA VAL A 31 7.08 24.91 4.71
C VAL A 31 5.87 24.09 5.11
N ALA A 32 4.80 24.74 5.52
CA ALA A 32 3.52 24.08 5.78
C ALA A 32 2.97 23.51 4.46
N ASP A 33 2.82 22.20 4.40
CA ASP A 33 2.19 21.50 3.28
C ASP A 33 0.66 21.64 3.37
N SER A 34 0.13 22.69 2.78
CA SER A 34 -1.28 22.69 2.39
C SER A 34 -1.42 21.88 1.10
N VAL A 35 -2.32 20.90 1.06
CA VAL A 35 -2.69 20.21 -0.18
C VAL A 35 -3.25 21.27 -1.15
N ARG A 36 -2.39 21.76 -2.05
CA ARG A 36 -2.82 22.66 -3.11
C ARG A 36 -3.43 21.82 -4.22
N LEU A 37 -4.49 22.33 -4.86
CA LEU A 37 -5.07 21.76 -6.09
C LEU A 37 -4.04 21.60 -7.23
N ASP A 38 -2.85 22.17 -7.06
CA ASP A 38 -1.74 22.16 -8.01
C ASP A 38 -0.71 21.06 -7.75
N GLU A 39 -0.99 20.10 -6.85
CA GLU A 39 -0.03 19.05 -6.48
C GLU A 39 0.29 18.14 -7.67
N ILE A 40 1.58 18.00 -7.95
CA ILE A 40 2.09 17.20 -9.08
C ILE A 40 2.09 15.73 -8.67
N ILE A 41 1.26 14.92 -9.32
CA ILE A 41 1.16 13.49 -9.09
C ILE A 41 1.85 12.72 -10.22
N VAL A 42 2.56 11.68 -9.85
CA VAL A 42 3.23 10.78 -10.80
C VAL A 42 2.33 9.61 -11.21
N THR A 43 1.34 9.25 -10.37
CA THR A 43 0.60 7.99 -10.48
C THR A 43 -0.53 8.04 -11.50
N GLY A 44 -1.26 9.16 -11.60
CA GLY A 44 -2.52 9.22 -12.38
C GLY A 44 -2.36 8.97 -13.87
N ASN A 45 -1.30 9.48 -14.50
CA ASN A 45 -0.95 9.23 -15.91
C ASN A 45 0.50 8.74 -16.04
N MET A 46 1.09 8.27 -14.94
CA MET A 46 2.49 7.87 -14.85
C MET A 46 3.47 8.97 -15.35
N SER A 47 3.02 10.18 -15.46
CA SER A 47 3.78 11.42 -15.68
C SER A 47 3.36 12.41 -14.61
N LYS A 48 4.17 13.42 -14.35
CA LYS A 48 3.80 14.50 -13.42
C LYS A 48 2.58 15.24 -13.97
N VAL A 49 1.40 14.86 -13.52
CA VAL A 49 0.13 15.46 -13.91
C VAL A 49 -0.45 16.22 -12.74
N ASN A 50 -0.96 17.41 -13.01
CA ASN A 50 -1.74 18.15 -12.04
C ASN A 50 -3.01 17.35 -11.69
N LEU A 51 -3.36 17.25 -10.39
CA LEU A 51 -4.60 16.67 -9.89
C LEU A 51 -5.85 17.14 -10.64
N GLN A 52 -5.82 18.38 -11.11
CA GLN A 52 -6.92 18.99 -11.85
C GLN A 52 -7.24 18.24 -13.15
N ASN A 53 -6.22 17.77 -13.85
CA ASN A 53 -6.34 17.20 -15.19
C ASN A 53 -6.54 15.67 -15.19
N ALA A 54 -6.20 14.99 -14.10
CA ALA A 54 -6.44 13.55 -13.98
C ALA A 54 -7.94 13.28 -13.78
N PRO A 55 -8.61 12.50 -14.64
CA PRO A 55 -10.06 12.28 -14.53
C PRO A 55 -10.43 11.37 -13.36
N MET A 56 -9.49 10.61 -12.81
CA MET A 56 -9.69 9.66 -11.72
C MET A 56 -9.58 10.33 -10.34
N SER A 57 -10.17 9.70 -9.32
CA SER A 57 -10.04 10.13 -7.93
C SER A 57 -8.72 9.64 -7.33
N ILE A 58 -7.92 10.58 -6.84
CA ILE A 58 -6.60 10.31 -6.26
C ILE A 58 -6.52 10.93 -4.88
N SER A 59 -6.00 10.19 -3.90
CA SER A 59 -5.60 10.68 -2.58
C SER A 59 -4.08 10.66 -2.48
N VAL A 60 -3.51 11.73 -1.92
CA VAL A 60 -2.07 11.83 -1.67
C VAL A 60 -1.86 11.99 -0.17
N ILE A 61 -1.05 11.13 0.42
CA ILE A 61 -0.66 11.19 1.81
C ILE A 61 0.79 11.66 1.86
N SER A 62 1.01 12.86 2.37
CA SER A 62 2.33 13.48 2.45
C SER A 62 3.21 12.86 3.53
N LYS A 63 4.52 13.11 3.43
CA LYS A 63 5.50 12.72 4.45
C LYS A 63 5.11 13.23 5.85
N ASN A 64 4.64 14.47 5.94
CA ASN A 64 4.25 15.07 7.23
C ASN A 64 3.08 14.33 7.88
N GLN A 65 2.08 13.92 7.10
CA GLN A 65 0.99 13.07 7.59
C GLN A 65 1.52 11.70 8.02
N ILE A 66 2.35 11.03 7.19
CA ILE A 66 2.96 9.74 7.54
C ILE A 66 3.76 9.84 8.85
N ASP A 67 4.63 10.84 8.95
CA ASP A 67 5.48 11.05 10.14
C ASP A 67 4.67 11.41 11.40
N ALA A 68 3.52 12.06 11.25
CA ALA A 68 2.62 12.40 12.36
C ALA A 68 1.97 11.15 13.00
N HIS A 69 1.70 10.11 12.20
CA HIS A 69 1.07 8.88 12.70
C HIS A 69 1.99 8.03 13.58
N LYS A 70 3.31 8.12 13.40
CA LYS A 70 4.30 7.27 14.11
C LYS A 70 3.99 5.78 14.05
N GLN A 71 3.54 5.33 12.88
CA GLN A 71 3.28 3.92 12.58
C GLN A 71 4.47 3.31 11.84
N PRO A 72 4.94 2.10 12.20
CA PRO A 72 5.98 1.41 11.44
C PRO A 72 5.53 1.00 10.04
N SER A 73 4.24 0.60 9.90
CA SER A 73 3.63 0.23 8.63
C SER A 73 2.80 1.37 8.04
N LEU A 74 2.76 1.47 6.71
CA LEU A 74 1.91 2.41 5.98
C LEU A 74 0.42 2.03 5.99
N LEU A 75 0.10 0.75 6.03
CA LEU A 75 -1.27 0.27 5.79
C LEU A 75 -2.31 0.80 6.80
N PRO A 76 -2.04 0.89 8.12
CA PRO A 76 -2.95 1.53 9.06
C PRO A 76 -3.20 3.01 8.74
N ILE A 77 -2.15 3.73 8.32
CA ILE A 77 -2.24 5.15 7.93
C ILE A 77 -3.19 5.31 6.73
N LEU A 78 -3.03 4.46 5.71
CA LEU A 78 -3.90 4.48 4.52
C LEU A 78 -5.35 4.17 4.89
N SER A 79 -5.58 3.25 5.83
CA SER A 79 -6.92 2.92 6.31
C SER A 79 -7.60 4.09 7.04
N GLU A 80 -6.84 4.95 7.71
CA GLU A 80 -7.35 6.18 8.34
C GLU A 80 -7.55 7.30 7.29
N GLU A 81 -6.52 7.64 6.52
CA GLU A 81 -6.46 8.85 5.70
C GLU A 81 -7.21 8.75 4.35
N VAL A 82 -7.37 7.55 3.77
CA VAL A 82 -7.95 7.40 2.42
C VAL A 82 -9.42 6.96 2.50
N PRO A 83 -10.39 7.77 2.03
CA PRO A 83 -11.79 7.34 1.99
C PRO A 83 -11.97 6.14 1.06
N GLY A 84 -12.89 5.23 1.42
CA GLY A 84 -13.17 4.02 0.64
C GLY A 84 -12.09 2.94 0.65
N LEU A 85 -10.91 3.21 1.26
CA LEU A 85 -9.87 2.22 1.49
C LEU A 85 -9.99 1.66 2.91
N PHE A 86 -9.90 0.35 3.04
CA PHE A 86 -9.86 -0.35 4.33
C PHE A 86 -8.79 -1.44 4.31
N VAL A 87 -8.12 -1.62 5.45
CA VAL A 87 -7.07 -2.63 5.64
C VAL A 87 -7.42 -3.48 6.85
N THR A 88 -7.40 -4.80 6.70
CA THR A 88 -7.56 -5.71 7.84
C THR A 88 -6.30 -5.70 8.70
N GLN A 89 -6.50 -5.75 10.01
CA GLN A 89 -5.45 -5.82 11.03
C GLN A 89 -5.75 -6.96 11.99
N ARG A 90 -4.75 -7.46 12.73
CA ARG A 90 -4.93 -8.49 13.75
C ARG A 90 -4.29 -8.17 15.09
N GLY A 91 -3.54 -7.07 15.20
CA GLY A 91 -2.84 -6.67 16.42
C GLY A 91 -2.13 -5.33 16.27
N VAL A 92 -1.22 -5.03 17.20
CA VAL A 92 -0.44 -3.79 17.24
C VAL A 92 0.59 -3.69 16.12
N MET A 93 1.09 -4.84 15.64
CA MET A 93 2.11 -4.94 14.61
C MET A 93 2.04 -6.32 13.95
N GLY A 94 2.45 -6.39 12.68
CA GLY A 94 2.45 -7.62 11.91
C GLY A 94 1.07 -7.99 11.36
N PHE A 95 1.05 -8.43 10.12
CA PHE A 95 -0.17 -8.90 9.44
C PHE A 95 -0.19 -10.42 9.32
N GLY A 96 0.99 -11.04 9.28
CA GLY A 96 1.17 -12.47 9.13
C GLY A 96 0.70 -13.01 7.79
N VAL A 97 0.78 -14.31 7.65
CA VAL A 97 0.38 -15.05 6.44
C VAL A 97 -0.41 -16.30 6.81
N ALA A 98 -0.88 -17.05 5.82
CA ALA A 98 -1.69 -18.26 5.97
C ALA A 98 -3.07 -18.00 6.63
N SER A 99 -3.56 -18.97 7.40
CA SER A 99 -4.87 -18.85 8.07
C SER A 99 -4.84 -17.74 9.12
N GLY A 100 -5.83 -16.86 9.14
CA GLY A 100 -5.88 -15.73 10.07
C GLY A 100 -4.97 -14.55 9.70
N ALA A 101 -4.36 -14.55 8.51
CA ALA A 101 -3.61 -13.41 8.01
C ALA A 101 -4.49 -12.15 7.90
N ALA A 102 -3.88 -11.00 8.15
CA ALA A 102 -4.44 -9.67 7.95
C ALA A 102 -3.71 -8.95 6.79
N GLY A 103 -3.83 -7.63 6.72
CA GLY A 103 -3.21 -6.83 5.66
C GLY A 103 -3.94 -6.91 4.33
N GLY A 104 -5.15 -7.47 4.32
CA GLY A 104 -6.03 -7.41 3.15
C GLY A 104 -6.46 -5.97 2.88
N ILE A 105 -6.23 -5.49 1.65
CA ILE A 105 -6.56 -4.13 1.21
C ILE A 105 -7.82 -4.20 0.37
N THR A 106 -8.81 -3.38 0.68
CA THR A 106 -9.99 -3.15 -0.15
C THR A 106 -10.13 -1.68 -0.50
N ILE A 107 -10.50 -1.38 -1.73
CA ILE A 107 -10.90 -0.03 -2.17
C ILE A 107 -12.29 -0.15 -2.78
N ARG A 108 -13.27 0.58 -2.22
CA ARG A 108 -14.68 0.55 -2.67
C ARG A 108 -15.27 -0.87 -2.71
N GLY A 109 -14.80 -1.74 -1.79
CA GLY A 109 -15.21 -3.16 -1.73
C GLY A 109 -14.63 -4.03 -2.85
N ILE A 110 -13.55 -3.62 -3.49
CA ILE A 110 -12.77 -4.45 -4.42
C ILE A 110 -11.41 -4.73 -3.78
N GLY A 111 -10.94 -5.95 -3.85
CA GLY A 111 -9.75 -6.46 -3.17
C GLY A 111 -10.11 -7.60 -2.23
N GLY A 112 -9.61 -7.60 -1.02
CA GLY A 112 -9.97 -8.60 -0.01
C GLY A 112 -8.77 -9.18 0.72
N THR A 113 -8.95 -10.35 1.30
CA THR A 113 -7.91 -11.13 1.99
C THR A 113 -7.88 -12.53 1.35
N PRO A 114 -6.83 -12.86 0.57
CA PRO A 114 -5.69 -12.01 0.18
C PRO A 114 -6.06 -10.91 -0.81
N THR A 115 -5.24 -9.84 -0.84
CA THR A 115 -5.44 -8.68 -1.73
C THR A 115 -5.11 -9.05 -3.18
N SER A 116 -6.09 -9.30 -4.01
CA SER A 116 -5.88 -9.67 -5.41
C SER A 116 -6.41 -8.65 -6.43
N GLY A 117 -7.16 -7.66 -6.00
CA GLY A 117 -7.79 -6.65 -6.88
C GLY A 117 -7.29 -5.23 -6.65
N VAL A 118 -6.31 -5.01 -5.76
CA VAL A 118 -5.64 -3.73 -5.52
C VAL A 118 -4.15 -3.91 -5.74
N LEU A 119 -3.57 -3.10 -6.63
CA LEU A 119 -2.16 -3.17 -6.95
C LEU A 119 -1.36 -2.23 -6.05
N VAL A 120 -0.31 -2.75 -5.40
CA VAL A 120 0.66 -1.94 -4.67
C VAL A 120 1.92 -1.77 -5.52
N LEU A 121 2.44 -0.56 -5.55
CA LEU A 121 3.67 -0.18 -6.26
C LEU A 121 4.66 0.46 -5.28
N ILE A 122 5.95 0.27 -5.53
CA ILE A 122 7.03 1.07 -4.95
C ILE A 122 7.75 1.78 -6.09
N ASP A 123 7.77 3.12 -6.10
CA ASP A 123 8.29 3.93 -7.21
C ASP A 123 7.75 3.50 -8.59
N GLY A 124 6.45 3.14 -8.67
CA GLY A 124 5.80 2.65 -9.88
C GLY A 124 6.17 1.22 -10.30
N HIS A 125 6.75 0.43 -9.42
CA HIS A 125 7.17 -0.95 -9.63
C HIS A 125 6.19 -1.90 -8.91
N PRO A 126 5.53 -2.85 -9.61
CA PRO A 126 4.53 -3.73 -9.03
C PRO A 126 5.08 -4.61 -7.90
N GLN A 127 4.31 -4.69 -6.82
CA GLN A 127 4.65 -5.45 -5.61
C GLN A 127 3.62 -6.58 -5.40
N PHE A 128 3.80 -7.71 -6.06
CA PHE A 128 3.03 -8.92 -5.78
C PHE A 128 3.92 -10.18 -5.86
N MET A 129 3.54 -11.19 -5.13
CA MET A 129 4.20 -12.48 -5.10
C MET A 129 3.88 -13.26 -6.37
N GLY A 130 4.88 -13.74 -7.10
CA GLY A 130 4.74 -14.39 -8.40
C GLY A 130 3.81 -15.61 -8.39
N LEU A 131 3.82 -16.41 -7.32
CA LEU A 131 2.93 -17.56 -7.14
C LEU A 131 1.56 -17.17 -6.59
N MET A 132 1.54 -16.34 -5.54
CA MET A 132 0.34 -16.04 -4.77
C MET A 132 -0.52 -14.96 -5.42
N GLY A 133 0.08 -14.08 -6.24
CA GLY A 133 -0.60 -13.03 -7.00
C GLY A 133 -1.12 -11.86 -6.16
N HIS A 134 -0.68 -11.74 -4.90
CA HIS A 134 -1.05 -10.64 -4.02
C HIS A 134 0.17 -10.03 -3.33
N PRO A 135 0.11 -8.77 -2.86
CA PRO A 135 1.17 -8.13 -2.11
C PRO A 135 1.37 -8.77 -0.72
N LEU A 136 2.56 -8.63 -0.15
CA LEU A 136 2.83 -8.97 1.25
C LEU A 136 2.74 -7.70 2.10
N ALA A 137 1.76 -7.63 2.99
CA ALA A 137 1.42 -6.44 3.77
C ALA A 137 2.55 -5.94 4.68
N ASP A 138 3.36 -6.85 5.22
CA ASP A 138 4.43 -6.54 6.16
C ASP A 138 5.62 -5.80 5.53
N THR A 139 5.73 -5.73 4.19
CA THR A 139 6.86 -5.08 3.51
C THR A 139 6.70 -3.56 3.33
N TYR A 140 5.54 -2.96 3.65
CA TYR A 140 5.28 -1.53 3.39
C TYR A 140 5.58 -0.67 4.60
N LEU A 141 6.84 -0.28 4.74
CA LEU A 141 7.35 0.50 5.87
C LEU A 141 7.18 2.01 5.66
N SER A 142 6.81 2.71 6.73
CA SER A 142 6.64 4.17 6.71
C SER A 142 7.99 4.91 6.68
N SER A 143 9.06 4.29 7.19
CA SER A 143 10.37 4.92 7.39
C SER A 143 11.03 5.37 6.10
N SER A 144 10.90 4.61 5.01
CA SER A 144 11.50 4.90 3.70
C SER A 144 10.61 5.74 2.77
N THR A 145 9.39 6.08 3.19
CA THR A 145 8.35 6.67 2.35
C THR A 145 8.39 8.20 2.37
N GLU A 146 8.34 8.83 1.20
CA GLU A 146 8.17 10.28 1.01
C GLU A 146 6.71 10.67 0.92
N ARG A 147 5.90 9.91 0.17
CA ARG A 147 4.45 10.06 0.06
C ARG A 147 3.82 8.78 -0.46
N VAL A 148 2.52 8.66 -0.26
CA VAL A 148 1.73 7.59 -0.88
C VAL A 148 0.64 8.22 -1.74
N GLU A 149 0.51 7.71 -2.97
CA GLU A 149 -0.51 8.11 -3.93
C GLU A 149 -1.49 6.96 -4.11
N VAL A 150 -2.78 7.20 -3.88
CA VAL A 150 -3.81 6.16 -3.98
C VAL A 150 -4.82 6.52 -5.05
N ILE A 151 -4.87 5.75 -6.13
CA ILE A 151 -5.94 5.83 -7.13
C ILE A 151 -7.11 4.98 -6.62
N ARG A 152 -8.27 5.59 -6.49
CA ARG A 152 -9.51 4.93 -6.08
C ARG A 152 -10.37 4.60 -7.30
N GLY A 153 -10.65 3.33 -7.50
CA GLY A 153 -11.29 2.79 -8.70
C GLY A 153 -10.29 2.25 -9.72
N PRO A 154 -10.76 1.62 -10.80
CA PRO A 154 -9.90 0.92 -11.76
C PRO A 154 -8.84 1.80 -12.40
N ALA A 155 -7.61 1.30 -12.41
CA ALA A 155 -6.48 1.91 -13.09
C ALA A 155 -5.78 0.92 -14.05
N SER A 156 -6.52 -0.10 -14.48
CA SER A 156 -6.00 -1.20 -15.30
C SER A 156 -5.48 -0.76 -16.66
N ILE A 157 -5.90 0.39 -17.18
CA ILE A 157 -5.36 0.94 -18.44
C ILE A 157 -3.86 1.21 -18.34
N LEU A 158 -3.39 1.74 -17.22
CA LEU A 158 -1.99 2.12 -17.02
C LEU A 158 -1.18 0.99 -16.36
N TYR A 159 -1.82 0.19 -15.49
CA TYR A 159 -1.14 -0.74 -14.60
C TYR A 159 -1.49 -2.21 -14.81
N GLY A 160 -2.41 -2.51 -15.74
CA GLY A 160 -2.78 -3.87 -16.10
C GLY A 160 -3.60 -4.61 -15.05
N SER A 161 -3.37 -5.90 -14.95
CA SER A 161 -3.99 -6.79 -13.98
C SER A 161 -3.72 -6.35 -12.54
N ASN A 162 -4.60 -6.75 -11.62
CA ASN A 162 -4.59 -6.40 -10.19
C ASN A 162 -4.90 -4.92 -9.85
N ALA A 163 -4.92 -3.99 -10.82
CA ALA A 163 -5.36 -2.61 -10.61
C ALA A 163 -6.89 -2.44 -10.80
N MET A 164 -7.67 -3.49 -10.52
CA MET A 164 -9.11 -3.54 -10.73
C MET A 164 -9.89 -2.66 -9.75
N GLY A 165 -9.49 -2.64 -8.48
CA GLY A 165 -10.09 -1.80 -7.42
C GLY A 165 -9.38 -0.49 -7.21
N GLY A 166 -8.11 -0.41 -7.60
CA GLY A 166 -7.26 0.77 -7.43
C GLY A 166 -5.78 0.45 -7.37
N VAL A 167 -5.00 1.49 -7.13
CA VAL A 167 -3.54 1.43 -7.02
C VAL A 167 -3.08 2.19 -5.80
N VAL A 168 -2.14 1.61 -5.05
CA VAL A 168 -1.39 2.26 -3.97
C VAL A 168 0.05 2.39 -4.41
N ASN A 169 0.53 3.59 -4.74
CA ASN A 169 1.91 3.83 -5.12
C ASN A 169 2.69 4.48 -3.98
N ILE A 170 3.65 3.77 -3.44
CA ILE A 170 4.57 4.22 -2.41
C ILE A 170 5.77 4.86 -3.09
N VAL A 171 5.95 6.16 -2.88
CA VAL A 171 7.09 6.90 -3.42
C VAL A 171 8.16 6.99 -2.34
N THR A 172 9.35 6.48 -2.65
CA THR A 172 10.46 6.44 -1.70
C THR A 172 11.17 7.78 -1.57
N ARG A 173 11.83 7.99 -0.43
CA ARG A 173 12.54 9.23 -0.13
C ARG A 173 13.64 9.55 -1.13
N GLN A 174 13.79 10.84 -1.40
CA GLN A 174 14.87 11.37 -2.22
C GLN A 174 15.15 12.82 -1.84
N MET A 175 16.42 13.19 -1.69
CA MET A 175 16.81 14.58 -1.51
C MET A 175 16.75 15.36 -2.84
N ASN A 176 16.19 16.57 -2.79
CA ASN A 176 16.08 17.47 -3.93
C ASN A 176 17.17 18.57 -3.94
N HIS A 177 17.93 18.74 -2.85
CA HIS A 177 19.02 19.71 -2.70
C HIS A 177 20.28 19.02 -2.19
N ASN A 178 21.43 19.61 -2.50
CA ASN A 178 22.71 19.09 -2.04
C ASN A 178 22.79 19.09 -0.51
N GLY A 179 23.42 18.08 0.04
CA GLY A 179 23.61 17.90 1.48
C GLY A 179 23.51 16.44 1.91
N ILE A 180 23.55 16.26 3.21
CA ILE A 180 23.32 14.99 3.88
C ILE A 180 22.24 15.19 4.94
N ARG A 181 21.37 14.20 5.09
CA ARG A 181 20.35 14.17 6.13
C ARG A 181 20.30 12.77 6.71
N ASN A 182 20.61 12.65 7.99
CA ASN A 182 20.55 11.42 8.73
C ASN A 182 19.40 11.47 9.73
N SER A 183 18.71 10.36 9.93
CA SER A 183 17.67 10.27 10.95
C SER A 183 17.71 8.93 11.67
N VAL A 184 17.41 8.98 12.96
CA VAL A 184 17.20 7.80 13.81
C VAL A 184 15.88 7.99 14.52
N GLN A 185 15.01 6.98 14.47
CA GLN A 185 13.78 6.96 15.23
C GLN A 185 13.67 5.65 16.00
N THR A 186 13.35 5.73 17.29
CA THR A 186 13.06 4.56 18.12
C THR A 186 11.74 4.77 18.83
N MET A 187 10.98 3.69 19.00
CA MET A 187 9.71 3.66 19.72
C MET A 187 9.63 2.36 20.53
N TYR A 188 9.13 2.47 21.76
CA TYR A 188 8.87 1.33 22.62
C TYR A 188 7.54 1.51 23.36
N GLY A 189 6.82 0.41 23.63
CA GLY A 189 5.54 0.50 24.33
C GLY A 189 4.85 -0.84 24.60
N SER A 190 3.54 -0.80 24.62
CA SER A 190 2.65 -1.92 24.95
C SER A 190 3.06 -3.22 24.26
N TYR A 191 2.92 -4.35 24.95
CA TYR A 191 3.24 -5.70 24.46
C TYR A 191 4.71 -5.85 24.03
N ASN A 192 5.63 -5.21 24.77
CA ASN A 192 7.07 -5.25 24.47
C ASN A 192 7.39 -4.83 23.01
N THR A 193 6.55 -3.98 22.43
CA THR A 193 6.70 -3.53 21.05
C THR A 193 7.87 -2.57 20.92
N LEU A 194 8.80 -2.87 20.02
CA LEU A 194 9.95 -2.03 19.66
C LEU A 194 9.95 -1.77 18.16
N SER A 195 10.13 -0.52 17.78
CA SER A 195 10.43 -0.11 16.41
C SER A 195 11.68 0.76 16.40
N ALA A 196 12.65 0.46 15.55
CA ALA A 196 13.88 1.21 15.38
C ALA A 196 14.17 1.41 13.89
N ASN A 197 14.42 2.64 13.47
CA ASN A 197 14.70 3.00 12.09
C ASN A 197 15.93 3.92 12.02
N ILE A 198 16.77 3.68 11.03
CA ILE A 198 17.93 4.52 10.70
C ILE A 198 17.84 4.84 9.22
N SER A 199 17.96 6.12 8.87
CA SER A 199 17.91 6.57 7.48
C SER A 199 19.07 7.56 7.23
N SER A 200 19.69 7.42 6.07
CA SER A 200 20.71 8.35 5.55
C SER A 200 20.37 8.72 4.12
N ASN A 201 20.31 10.01 3.86
CA ASN A 201 20.04 10.56 2.54
C ASN A 201 21.19 11.51 2.16
N TYR A 202 21.68 11.39 0.94
CA TYR A 202 22.79 12.17 0.42
C TYR A 202 22.48 12.66 -0.99
N ARG A 203 22.88 13.90 -1.28
CA ARG A 203 22.87 14.43 -2.64
C ARG A 203 24.02 15.39 -2.83
N GLN A 204 24.76 15.26 -3.94
CA GLN A 204 25.77 16.24 -4.38
C GLN A 204 26.04 16.13 -5.87
N ASN A 205 26.07 17.28 -6.57
CA ASN A 205 26.48 17.38 -7.97
C ASN A 205 25.81 16.36 -8.91
N GLY A 206 24.50 16.18 -8.76
CA GLY A 206 23.72 15.20 -9.54
C GLY A 206 23.68 13.80 -8.94
N PHE A 207 24.68 13.35 -8.17
CA PHE A 207 24.61 12.08 -7.46
C PHE A 207 23.65 12.18 -6.28
N PHE A 208 22.84 11.16 -6.08
CA PHE A 208 21.99 11.01 -4.89
C PHE A 208 21.99 9.56 -4.43
N ALA A 209 21.90 9.38 -3.13
CA ALA A 209 21.76 8.08 -2.50
C ALA A 209 20.86 8.20 -1.26
N ASN A 210 20.17 7.10 -0.97
CA ASN A 210 19.36 6.92 0.23
C ASN A 210 19.58 5.49 0.73
N ALA A 211 19.64 5.33 2.05
CA ALA A 211 19.68 4.04 2.71
C ALA A 211 18.82 4.08 3.97
N ASP A 212 17.96 3.10 4.14
CA ASP A 212 17.07 2.94 5.29
C ASP A 212 17.25 1.53 5.85
N LEU A 213 17.31 1.42 7.19
CA LEU A 213 17.31 0.15 7.92
C LEU A 213 16.24 0.22 9.01
N SER A 214 15.52 -0.87 9.20
CA SER A 214 14.47 -0.96 10.19
C SER A 214 14.51 -2.30 10.93
N TYR A 215 14.14 -2.25 12.20
CA TYR A 215 13.87 -3.41 13.03
C TYR A 215 12.58 -3.18 13.82
N ASN A 216 11.65 -4.12 13.73
CA ASN A 216 10.35 -4.05 14.37
C ASN A 216 10.09 -5.37 15.09
N ARG A 217 9.55 -5.32 16.31
CA ARG A 217 9.11 -6.52 17.04
C ARG A 217 7.97 -6.23 17.99
N THR A 218 7.19 -7.25 18.31
CA THR A 218 6.19 -7.25 19.40
C THR A 218 5.97 -8.66 19.90
N ASP A 219 5.64 -8.80 21.19
CA ASP A 219 5.20 -10.09 21.73
C ASP A 219 3.71 -10.36 21.40
N GLY A 220 2.99 -9.34 20.85
CA GLY A 220 1.56 -9.42 20.58
C GLY A 220 0.70 -9.28 21.84
N HIS A 221 -0.59 -9.05 21.66
CA HIS A 221 -1.55 -8.90 22.77
C HIS A 221 -2.23 -10.22 23.17
N ARG A 222 -1.90 -11.33 22.52
CA ARG A 222 -2.33 -12.70 22.80
C ARG A 222 -1.12 -13.64 22.76
N PRO A 223 -1.14 -14.79 23.47
CA PRO A 223 -0.14 -15.85 23.29
C PRO A 223 -0.05 -16.30 21.83
N ASN A 224 1.13 -16.72 21.38
CA ASN A 224 1.42 -17.19 20.01
C ASN A 224 1.12 -16.11 18.94
N MET A 225 1.45 -14.85 19.25
CA MET A 225 1.22 -13.71 18.35
C MET A 225 2.47 -12.85 18.16
N GLU A 226 3.63 -13.46 18.38
CA GLU A 226 4.90 -12.80 18.25
C GLU A 226 5.13 -12.38 16.78
N PHE A 227 5.80 -11.26 16.64
CA PHE A 227 6.20 -10.74 15.34
C PHE A 227 7.58 -10.11 15.45
N ASP A 228 8.45 -10.39 14.52
CA ASP A 228 9.68 -9.64 14.30
C ASP A 228 9.95 -9.45 12.80
N GLN A 229 10.58 -8.32 12.49
CA GLN A 229 10.90 -7.93 11.12
C GLN A 229 12.20 -7.14 11.09
N THR A 230 13.06 -7.50 10.16
CA THR A 230 14.22 -6.70 9.75
C THR A 230 14.04 -6.30 8.30
N GLY A 231 14.16 -5.00 8.01
CA GLY A 231 14.03 -4.47 6.66
C GLY A 231 15.18 -3.52 6.32
N GLY A 232 15.50 -3.44 5.04
CA GLY A 232 16.48 -2.50 4.52
C GLY A 232 16.20 -2.13 3.07
N GLN A 233 16.37 -0.84 2.77
CA GLN A 233 16.25 -0.28 1.44
C GLN A 233 17.48 0.55 1.11
N ALA A 234 17.95 0.45 -0.13
CA ALA A 234 18.97 1.34 -0.66
C ALA A 234 18.58 1.81 -2.07
N LYS A 235 18.75 3.11 -2.33
CA LYS A 235 18.53 3.73 -3.63
C LYS A 235 19.73 4.60 -3.96
N ALA A 236 20.26 4.48 -5.16
CA ALA A 236 21.31 5.36 -5.63
C ALA A 236 21.09 5.71 -7.10
N GLY A 237 21.44 6.95 -7.47
CA GLY A 237 21.26 7.42 -8.83
C GLY A 237 22.05 8.65 -9.16
N TYR A 238 21.94 9.07 -10.42
CA TYR A 238 22.65 10.21 -10.95
C TYR A 238 21.77 11.00 -11.93
N ASP A 239 21.73 12.31 -11.77
CA ASP A 239 21.17 13.24 -12.75
C ASP A 239 22.28 13.58 -13.76
N PHE A 240 22.28 12.95 -14.94
CA PHE A 240 23.28 13.17 -15.98
C PHE A 240 23.19 14.57 -16.59
N SER A 241 21.97 15.11 -16.60
CA SER A 241 21.63 16.45 -17.04
C SER A 241 20.29 16.87 -16.41
N ASP A 242 19.83 18.08 -16.70
CA ASP A 242 18.49 18.53 -16.34
C ASP A 242 17.36 17.68 -16.95
N ASN A 243 17.69 16.93 -17.99
CA ASN A 243 16.74 16.13 -18.77
C ASN A 243 16.83 14.62 -18.55
N TRP A 244 17.94 14.10 -18.02
CA TRP A 244 18.16 12.67 -17.88
C TRP A 244 18.61 12.27 -16.50
N ARG A 245 17.97 11.24 -15.98
CA ARG A 245 18.25 10.63 -14.67
C ARG A 245 18.25 9.12 -14.79
N ALA A 246 19.14 8.46 -14.05
CA ALA A 246 19.04 7.02 -13.81
C ALA A 246 19.25 6.70 -12.34
N PHE A 247 18.57 5.66 -11.86
CA PHE A 247 18.74 5.17 -10.50
C PHE A 247 18.44 3.67 -10.39
N ALA A 248 19.07 3.06 -9.39
CA ALA A 248 18.80 1.70 -8.95
C ALA A 248 18.20 1.73 -7.54
N ASN A 249 17.33 0.79 -7.26
CA ASN A 249 16.70 0.59 -5.95
C ASN A 249 16.78 -0.90 -5.58
N ILE A 250 17.10 -1.19 -4.32
CA ILE A 250 17.08 -2.52 -3.71
C ILE A 250 16.32 -2.43 -2.40
N ASP A 251 15.42 -3.37 -2.16
CA ASP A 251 14.69 -3.53 -0.91
C ASP A 251 14.77 -4.99 -0.47
N LEU A 252 14.98 -5.23 0.83
CA LEU A 252 15.02 -6.55 1.44
C LEU A 252 14.28 -6.52 2.76
N SER A 253 13.45 -7.52 3.02
CA SER A 253 12.74 -7.70 4.29
C SER A 253 12.72 -9.18 4.65
N ASN A 254 13.04 -9.47 5.91
CA ASN A 254 12.76 -10.76 6.54
C ASN A 254 11.75 -10.54 7.67
N THR A 255 10.76 -11.39 7.73
CA THR A 255 9.63 -11.30 8.66
C THR A 255 9.36 -12.67 9.27
N ASN A 256 9.30 -12.74 10.60
CA ASN A 256 8.81 -13.88 11.34
C ASN A 256 7.49 -13.49 12.02
N ALA A 257 6.46 -14.30 11.86
CA ALA A 257 5.15 -14.01 12.41
C ALA A 257 4.47 -15.29 12.89
N SER A 258 4.04 -15.29 14.16
CA SER A 258 3.21 -16.34 14.73
C SER A 258 1.72 -16.02 14.56
N ASN A 259 0.88 -17.04 14.49
CA ASN A 259 -0.57 -16.90 14.36
C ASN A 259 -1.29 -17.64 15.50
N PRO A 260 -1.96 -16.91 16.40
CA PRO A 260 -2.59 -17.49 17.59
C PRO A 260 -3.85 -18.32 17.30
N GLY A 261 -4.34 -18.34 16.04
CA GLY A 261 -5.66 -18.83 15.73
C GLY A 261 -6.79 -17.95 16.27
N THR A 262 -8.05 -18.39 16.11
CA THR A 262 -9.21 -17.69 16.70
C THR A 262 -9.30 -17.96 18.21
N LEU A 263 -10.15 -17.21 18.93
CA LEU A 263 -10.42 -17.52 20.35
C LEU A 263 -11.03 -18.92 20.53
N GLN A 264 -11.83 -19.38 19.56
CA GLN A 264 -12.51 -20.68 19.62
C GLN A 264 -11.64 -21.84 19.19
N THR A 265 -10.61 -21.56 18.38
CA THR A 265 -9.67 -22.55 17.85
C THR A 265 -8.24 -21.97 17.96
N PRO A 266 -7.66 -21.89 19.18
CA PRO A 266 -6.29 -21.47 19.35
C PRO A 266 -5.35 -22.43 18.60
N MET A 267 -4.25 -21.89 18.09
CA MET A 267 -3.25 -22.65 17.34
C MET A 267 -1.91 -22.62 18.04
N GLU A 268 -1.22 -23.75 17.98
CA GLU A 268 0.13 -23.95 18.45
C GLU A 268 1.07 -24.11 17.26
N ASP A 269 2.33 -23.67 17.39
CA ASP A 269 3.40 -23.79 16.38
C ASP A 269 3.01 -23.29 14.98
N ASN A 270 2.14 -22.28 14.90
CA ASN A 270 1.75 -21.70 13.61
C ASN A 270 2.62 -20.48 13.31
N ASP A 271 3.70 -20.73 12.57
CA ASP A 271 4.75 -19.74 12.33
C ASP A 271 5.06 -19.60 10.83
N ALA A 272 5.42 -18.39 10.45
CA ALA A 272 5.86 -18.07 9.09
C ALA A 272 7.18 -17.30 9.13
N ASP A 273 8.22 -17.82 8.44
CA ASP A 273 9.47 -17.11 8.12
C ASP A 273 9.46 -16.75 6.63
N ILE A 274 9.49 -15.46 6.36
CA ILE A 274 9.34 -14.93 5.01
C ILE A 274 10.45 -13.94 4.70
N THR A 275 11.17 -14.21 3.63
CA THR A 275 12.12 -13.28 3.04
C THR A 275 11.55 -12.74 1.74
N ARG A 276 11.50 -11.43 1.59
CA ARG A 276 11.13 -10.74 0.34
C ARG A 276 12.21 -9.77 -0.07
N GLY A 277 12.44 -9.68 -1.38
CA GLY A 277 13.33 -8.70 -1.92
C GLY A 277 12.89 -8.20 -3.29
N MET A 278 13.34 -6.99 -3.61
CA MET A 278 13.21 -6.43 -4.95
C MET A 278 14.48 -5.70 -5.36
N ALA A 279 14.74 -5.66 -6.66
CA ALA A 279 15.72 -4.79 -7.27
C ALA A 279 15.12 -4.14 -8.52
N SER A 280 15.41 -2.87 -8.75
CA SER A 280 14.99 -2.19 -9.99
C SER A 280 16.05 -1.22 -10.48
N PHE A 281 16.07 -1.04 -11.81
CA PHE A 281 16.85 0.00 -12.48
C PHE A 281 15.91 0.82 -13.36
N THR A 282 15.96 2.15 -13.18
CA THR A 282 15.08 3.09 -13.87
C THR A 282 15.89 4.17 -14.55
N VAL A 283 15.54 4.47 -15.79
CA VAL A 283 16.03 5.63 -16.55
C VAL A 283 14.84 6.50 -16.90
N GLU A 284 14.94 7.78 -16.57
CA GLU A 284 13.90 8.79 -16.82
C GLU A 284 14.42 9.88 -17.74
N ASN A 285 13.56 10.36 -18.64
CA ASN A 285 13.81 11.58 -19.38
C ASN A 285 12.70 12.62 -19.13
N LYS A 286 13.08 13.90 -19.19
CA LYS A 286 12.15 15.02 -19.04
C LYS A 286 12.60 16.21 -19.87
N TYR A 287 11.82 16.52 -20.91
CA TYR A 287 11.97 17.69 -21.74
C TYR A 287 10.69 18.54 -21.67
N VAL A 288 10.66 19.68 -22.36
CA VAL A 288 9.49 20.56 -22.38
C VAL A 288 8.22 19.85 -22.86
N ASN A 289 8.34 19.10 -23.96
CA ASN A 289 7.19 18.44 -24.61
C ASN A 289 7.16 16.92 -24.43
N THR A 290 8.14 16.32 -23.75
CA THR A 290 8.18 14.87 -23.61
C THR A 290 8.77 14.44 -22.28
N THR A 291 8.16 13.40 -21.70
CA THR A 291 8.64 12.73 -20.49
C THR A 291 8.54 11.23 -20.69
N GLY A 292 9.52 10.50 -20.21
CA GLY A 292 9.51 9.05 -20.36
C GLY A 292 10.24 8.32 -19.25
N VAL A 293 10.01 7.03 -19.20
CA VAL A 293 10.68 6.11 -18.27
C VAL A 293 10.89 4.77 -18.93
N VAL A 294 12.06 4.20 -18.70
CA VAL A 294 12.38 2.78 -18.95
C VAL A 294 12.74 2.17 -17.61
N LYS A 295 12.16 1.01 -17.32
CA LYS A 295 12.35 0.31 -16.06
C LYS A 295 12.55 -1.18 -16.28
N ILE A 296 13.53 -1.75 -15.58
CA ILE A 296 13.73 -3.20 -15.43
C ILE A 296 13.63 -3.49 -13.93
N TYR A 297 12.98 -4.59 -13.57
CA TYR A 297 12.82 -4.95 -12.17
C TYR A 297 12.77 -6.46 -11.95
N TYR A 298 13.13 -6.86 -10.73
CA TYR A 298 13.12 -8.23 -10.27
C TYR A 298 12.66 -8.29 -8.82
N ASN A 299 11.61 -9.06 -8.55
CA ASN A 299 11.13 -9.38 -7.21
C ASN A 299 11.37 -10.85 -6.95
N PHE A 300 11.69 -11.18 -5.71
CA PHE A 300 11.85 -12.57 -5.28
C PHE A 300 11.37 -12.77 -3.85
N GLY A 301 11.03 -13.99 -3.49
CA GLY A 301 10.67 -14.34 -2.15
C GLY A 301 10.82 -15.81 -1.82
N GLU A 302 11.10 -16.07 -0.55
CA GLU A 302 11.10 -17.39 0.07
C GLU A 302 10.13 -17.39 1.24
N HIS A 303 9.25 -18.38 1.31
CA HIS A 303 8.32 -18.59 2.41
C HIS A 303 8.53 -19.98 3.01
N LYS A 304 8.66 -20.03 4.31
CA LYS A 304 8.66 -21.24 5.12
C LYS A 304 7.54 -21.10 6.13
N ILE A 305 6.53 -21.94 6.03
CA ILE A 305 5.33 -21.85 6.85
C ILE A 305 5.10 -23.17 7.56
N ASN A 306 5.04 -23.11 8.87
CA ASN A 306 4.45 -24.13 9.70
C ASN A 306 2.98 -23.75 9.92
N ASP A 307 2.04 -24.53 9.36
CA ASP A 307 0.61 -24.25 9.53
C ASP A 307 0.11 -24.53 10.96
N GLY A 308 0.95 -25.07 11.83
CA GLY A 308 0.62 -25.39 13.21
C GLY A 308 -0.47 -26.44 13.37
N TYR A 309 -0.99 -26.54 14.59
CA TYR A 309 -2.07 -27.46 14.95
C TYR A 309 -2.97 -26.85 16.04
N VAL A 310 -4.18 -27.34 16.18
CA VAL A 310 -5.09 -27.01 17.29
C VAL A 310 -4.78 -27.94 18.47
N GLU A 311 -4.99 -27.47 19.70
CA GLU A 311 -4.81 -28.26 20.90
C GLU A 311 -5.54 -29.62 20.79
N GLY A 312 -4.81 -30.70 21.06
CA GLY A 312 -5.30 -32.09 20.94
C GLY A 312 -5.26 -32.68 19.55
N ALA A 313 -4.82 -31.95 18.53
CA ALA A 313 -4.53 -32.48 17.20
C ALA A 313 -3.04 -32.82 17.05
N GLU A 314 -2.72 -33.74 16.13
CA GLU A 314 -1.31 -34.05 15.82
C GLU A 314 -0.66 -32.97 14.97
N PRO A 315 0.61 -32.56 15.27
CA PRO A 315 1.37 -31.65 14.42
C PRO A 315 1.52 -32.19 13.00
N LYS A 316 1.55 -31.28 12.01
CA LYS A 316 1.87 -31.68 10.65
C LYS A 316 3.32 -32.19 10.55
N THR A 317 3.52 -33.21 9.73
CA THR A 317 4.83 -33.83 9.48
C THR A 317 5.64 -33.11 8.41
N TYR A 318 5.15 -31.95 7.92
CA TYR A 318 5.79 -31.16 6.87
C TYR A 318 5.61 -29.66 7.09
N LEU A 319 6.52 -28.90 6.51
CA LEU A 319 6.44 -27.45 6.39
C LEU A 319 6.13 -27.09 4.93
N PHE A 320 5.31 -26.05 4.73
CA PHE A 320 5.11 -25.48 3.41
C PHE A 320 6.32 -24.61 3.04
N HIS A 321 6.92 -24.88 1.89
CA HIS A 321 8.00 -24.08 1.32
C HIS A 321 7.64 -23.57 -0.05
N SER A 322 7.81 -22.25 -0.28
CA SER A 322 7.71 -21.71 -1.64
C SER A 322 8.82 -20.71 -1.94
N ASN A 323 9.23 -20.70 -3.20
CA ASN A 323 10.09 -19.67 -3.77
C ASN A 323 9.38 -19.10 -4.98
N ASP A 324 9.20 -17.80 -5.01
CA ASP A 324 8.59 -17.10 -6.13
C ASP A 324 9.49 -15.99 -6.67
N ASP A 325 9.32 -15.69 -7.94
CA ASP A 325 9.99 -14.59 -8.59
C ASP A 325 9.07 -13.86 -9.59
N MET A 326 9.39 -12.61 -9.85
CA MET A 326 8.80 -11.81 -10.93
C MET A 326 9.86 -10.90 -11.54
N MET A 327 10.05 -11.02 -12.85
CA MET A 327 10.90 -10.12 -13.62
C MET A 327 10.03 -9.34 -14.60
N GLY A 328 10.32 -8.04 -14.75
CA GLY A 328 9.59 -7.21 -15.69
C GLY A 328 10.42 -6.12 -16.35
N PHE A 329 9.92 -5.70 -17.49
CA PHE A 329 10.38 -4.57 -18.28
C PHE A 329 9.20 -3.67 -18.59
N ALA A 330 9.34 -2.37 -18.40
CA ALA A 330 8.34 -1.38 -18.75
C ALA A 330 9.00 -0.20 -19.45
N ILE A 331 8.41 0.22 -20.56
CA ILE A 331 8.77 1.46 -21.25
C ILE A 331 7.52 2.30 -21.45
N ARG A 332 7.65 3.59 -21.23
CA ARG A 332 6.59 4.56 -21.44
C ARG A 332 7.18 5.88 -21.89
N GLN A 333 6.51 6.50 -22.86
CA GLN A 333 6.82 7.84 -23.32
C GLN A 333 5.54 8.66 -23.45
N SER A 334 5.52 9.84 -22.87
CA SER A 334 4.50 10.86 -23.04
C SER A 334 5.04 11.95 -23.95
N TYR A 335 4.23 12.42 -24.90
CA TYR A 335 4.57 13.51 -25.82
C TYR A 335 3.38 14.47 -25.98
N SER A 336 3.66 15.77 -26.00
CA SER A 336 2.71 16.83 -26.23
C SER A 336 2.83 17.31 -27.67
N PHE A 337 1.93 16.86 -28.56
CA PHE A 337 1.93 17.19 -29.99
C PHE A 337 1.43 18.63 -30.26
N ALA A 338 0.58 19.15 -29.39
CA ALA A 338 -0.05 20.46 -29.49
C ALA A 338 -0.31 21.03 -28.08
N GLU A 339 -0.72 22.27 -28.02
CA GLU A 339 -1.13 22.90 -26.76
C GLU A 339 -2.29 22.13 -26.11
N GLY A 340 -2.18 21.89 -24.81
CA GLY A 340 -3.17 21.12 -24.04
C GLY A 340 -3.19 19.61 -24.33
N ASN A 341 -2.37 19.13 -25.29
CA ASN A 341 -2.25 17.70 -25.58
C ASN A 341 -1.19 17.03 -24.70
N GLN A 342 -1.51 15.82 -24.22
CA GLN A 342 -0.54 14.87 -23.70
C GLN A 342 -0.94 13.46 -24.16
N THR A 343 -0.13 12.86 -24.98
CA THR A 343 -0.32 11.49 -25.46
C THR A 343 0.75 10.61 -24.84
N THR A 344 0.35 9.56 -24.14
CA THR A 344 1.23 8.59 -23.50
C THR A 344 1.07 7.25 -24.18
N ALA A 345 2.16 6.65 -24.60
CA ALA A 345 2.22 5.27 -25.09
C ALA A 345 3.17 4.45 -24.20
N GLY A 346 2.84 3.20 -23.98
CA GLY A 346 3.67 2.32 -23.18
C GLY A 346 3.57 0.85 -23.58
N PHE A 347 4.57 0.09 -23.12
CA PHE A 347 4.65 -1.34 -23.29
C PHE A 347 5.21 -1.96 -22.00
N ASP A 348 4.57 -3.03 -21.55
CA ASP A 348 4.95 -3.79 -20.35
C ASP A 348 5.16 -5.26 -20.72
N LEU A 349 6.18 -5.87 -20.13
CA LEU A 349 6.45 -7.29 -20.19
C LEU A 349 6.75 -7.80 -18.80
N GLN A 350 6.09 -8.88 -18.39
CA GLN A 350 6.29 -9.51 -17.08
C GLN A 350 6.42 -11.03 -17.25
N ARG A 351 7.31 -11.61 -16.46
CA ARG A 351 7.39 -13.06 -16.25
C ARG A 351 7.36 -13.31 -14.75
N PHE A 352 6.43 -14.10 -14.28
CA PHE A 352 6.21 -14.34 -12.86
C PHE A 352 5.84 -15.79 -12.58
N GLY A 353 6.10 -16.27 -11.35
CA GLY A 353 5.77 -17.62 -10.94
C GLY A 353 6.68 -18.13 -9.83
N GLY A 354 6.93 -19.44 -9.82
CA GLY A 354 7.79 -20.06 -8.82
C GLY A 354 7.49 -21.53 -8.57
N LYS A 355 7.95 -22.01 -7.41
CA LYS A 355 7.82 -23.38 -6.95
C LYS A 355 7.27 -23.43 -5.54
N ALA A 356 6.35 -24.37 -5.26
CA ALA A 356 5.89 -24.68 -3.92
C ALA A 356 5.89 -26.18 -3.67
N ARG A 357 6.19 -26.57 -2.43
CA ARG A 357 6.27 -27.96 -1.98
C ARG A 357 5.97 -28.07 -0.49
N ASN A 358 5.50 -29.23 -0.05
CA ASN A 358 5.54 -29.62 1.34
C ASN A 358 6.86 -30.37 1.59
N ARG A 359 7.68 -29.83 2.47
CA ARG A 359 8.95 -30.41 2.88
C ARG A 359 8.76 -31.19 4.18
N TYR A 360 8.97 -32.51 4.14
CA TYR A 360 8.82 -33.34 5.30
C TYR A 360 9.96 -33.15 6.31
N ILE A 361 9.61 -33.10 7.61
CA ILE A 361 10.56 -32.80 8.69
C ILE A 361 11.41 -34.00 9.12
N ASP A 362 11.02 -35.22 8.71
CA ASP A 362 11.76 -36.46 9.01
C ASP A 362 13.06 -36.59 8.21
N GLY A 363 13.25 -35.77 7.17
CA GLY A 363 14.42 -35.78 6.31
C GLY A 363 14.56 -37.06 5.45
N ILE A 364 13.58 -37.95 5.45
CA ILE A 364 13.57 -39.24 4.74
C ILE A 364 12.50 -39.23 3.65
N THR A 365 11.30 -38.77 3.97
CA THR A 365 10.18 -38.72 3.03
C THR A 365 10.48 -37.67 1.94
N PRO A 366 10.38 -38.04 0.65
CA PRO A 366 10.58 -37.08 -0.43
C PRO A 366 9.58 -35.92 -0.38
N ASP A 367 10.06 -34.70 -0.66
CA ASP A 367 9.22 -33.52 -0.72
C ASP A 367 8.04 -33.69 -1.67
N PHE A 368 6.84 -33.31 -1.26
CA PHE A 368 5.65 -33.32 -2.11
C PHE A 368 5.58 -32.02 -2.89
N LYS A 369 5.77 -32.10 -4.21
CA LYS A 369 5.66 -30.95 -5.13
C LYS A 369 4.20 -30.52 -5.27
N ILE A 370 3.90 -29.26 -4.97
CA ILE A 370 2.59 -28.64 -5.15
C ILE A 370 2.50 -28.01 -6.55
N VAL A 371 3.43 -27.13 -6.88
CA VAL A 371 3.45 -26.40 -8.16
C VAL A 371 4.87 -26.04 -8.58
N ASP A 372 5.10 -25.93 -9.87
CA ASP A 372 6.31 -25.37 -10.48
C ASP A 372 5.90 -24.76 -11.83
N VAL A 373 5.52 -23.47 -11.81
CA VAL A 373 4.93 -22.77 -12.96
C VAL A 373 5.46 -21.34 -13.04
N ARG A 374 5.75 -20.89 -14.25
CA ARG A 374 6.00 -19.48 -14.58
C ARG A 374 5.21 -19.10 -15.80
N LEU A 375 4.63 -17.91 -15.79
CA LEU A 375 3.75 -17.38 -16.83
C LEU A 375 4.28 -16.04 -17.33
N ASN A 376 3.91 -15.72 -18.56
CA ASN A 376 4.24 -14.46 -19.20
C ASN A 376 2.99 -13.61 -19.40
N ASP A 377 3.16 -12.31 -19.22
CA ASP A 377 2.14 -11.28 -19.46
C ASP A 377 2.78 -10.14 -20.23
N MET A 378 2.14 -9.66 -21.30
CA MET A 378 2.62 -8.52 -22.08
C MET A 378 1.46 -7.59 -22.43
N ALA A 379 1.74 -6.28 -22.47
CA ALA A 379 0.73 -5.31 -22.80
C ALA A 379 1.27 -4.10 -23.53
N GLY A 380 0.43 -3.56 -24.42
CA GLY A 380 0.64 -2.27 -25.05
C GLY A 380 -0.54 -1.35 -24.77
N TYR A 381 -0.27 -0.06 -24.56
CA TYR A 381 -1.34 0.92 -24.28
C TYR A 381 -1.03 2.29 -24.84
N ILE A 382 -2.12 3.04 -25.06
CA ILE A 382 -2.10 4.45 -25.39
C ILE A 382 -3.14 5.17 -24.53
N ASP A 383 -2.79 6.33 -24.01
CA ASP A 383 -3.67 7.24 -23.28
C ASP A 383 -3.49 8.65 -23.83
N ILE A 384 -4.57 9.31 -24.20
CA ILE A 384 -4.59 10.63 -24.81
C ILE A 384 -5.38 11.56 -23.91
N GLN A 385 -4.75 12.63 -23.50
CA GLN A 385 -5.37 13.74 -22.80
C GLN A 385 -5.32 14.98 -23.68
N GLN A 386 -6.46 15.66 -23.83
CA GLN A 386 -6.57 16.91 -24.58
C GLN A 386 -7.35 17.94 -23.77
N ALA A 387 -6.66 18.99 -23.37
CA ALA A 387 -7.27 20.19 -22.78
C ALA A 387 -7.66 21.19 -23.91
N VAL A 388 -8.82 21.81 -23.75
CA VAL A 388 -9.39 22.81 -24.68
C VAL A 388 -9.96 23.97 -23.87
N PHE A 389 -10.34 25.07 -24.54
CA PHE A 389 -10.93 26.27 -23.92
C PHE A 389 -10.08 26.83 -22.77
N ASP A 390 -8.82 27.17 -23.06
CA ASP A 390 -7.84 27.66 -22.08
C ASP A 390 -7.67 26.69 -20.90
N GLN A 391 -7.60 25.39 -21.21
CA GLN A 391 -7.44 24.29 -20.24
C GLN A 391 -8.64 24.10 -19.27
N LYS A 392 -9.79 24.74 -19.52
CA LYS A 392 -10.99 24.60 -18.68
C LYS A 392 -11.68 23.26 -18.85
N LEU A 393 -11.56 22.64 -20.02
CA LEU A 393 -12.16 21.33 -20.30
C LEU A 393 -11.07 20.38 -20.82
N THR A 394 -10.88 19.27 -20.13
CA THR A 394 -9.92 18.23 -20.50
C THR A 394 -10.67 16.94 -20.79
N PHE A 395 -10.43 16.36 -21.95
CA PHE A 395 -10.87 15.02 -22.30
C PHE A 395 -9.71 14.04 -22.12
N ASN A 396 -10.03 12.83 -21.67
CA ASN A 396 -9.09 11.72 -21.57
C ASN A 396 -9.70 10.50 -22.24
N GLY A 397 -8.93 9.82 -23.07
CA GLY A 397 -9.32 8.57 -23.71
C GLY A 397 -8.14 7.64 -23.86
N GLY A 398 -8.33 6.39 -23.51
CA GLY A 398 -7.24 5.44 -23.58
C GLY A 398 -7.70 4.00 -23.81
N LEU A 399 -6.75 3.20 -24.29
CA LEU A 399 -6.94 1.79 -24.57
C LEU A 399 -5.66 1.02 -24.24
N ARG A 400 -5.81 -0.08 -23.51
CA ARG A 400 -4.78 -1.09 -23.28
C ARG A 400 -5.23 -2.42 -23.87
N ILE A 401 -4.30 -3.14 -24.46
CA ILE A 401 -4.43 -4.54 -24.83
C ILE A 401 -3.41 -5.29 -23.98
N ASP A 402 -3.91 -6.22 -23.17
CA ASP A 402 -3.15 -7.02 -22.23
C ASP A 402 -3.26 -8.49 -22.67
N HIS A 403 -2.13 -9.18 -22.83
CA HIS A 403 -2.09 -10.57 -23.29
C HIS A 403 -1.39 -11.46 -22.26
N HIS A 404 -2.19 -12.29 -21.62
CA HIS A 404 -1.72 -13.29 -20.67
C HIS A 404 -1.60 -14.66 -21.36
N GLU A 405 -0.49 -15.35 -21.16
CA GLU A 405 -0.10 -16.61 -21.83
C GLU A 405 -1.23 -17.68 -21.81
N ILE A 406 -1.98 -17.78 -20.73
CA ILE A 406 -3.07 -18.77 -20.59
C ILE A 406 -4.43 -18.17 -20.92
N ASN A 407 -4.71 -16.95 -20.45
CA ASN A 407 -6.05 -16.37 -20.50
C ASN A 407 -6.33 -15.58 -21.79
N GLY A 408 -5.31 -15.44 -22.68
CA GLY A 408 -5.45 -14.69 -23.91
C GLY A 408 -5.47 -13.17 -23.70
N SER A 409 -6.15 -12.45 -24.60
CA SER A 409 -6.10 -10.99 -24.64
C SER A 409 -7.33 -10.34 -24.03
N GLU A 410 -7.10 -9.28 -23.23
CA GLU A 410 -8.12 -8.39 -22.68
C GLU A 410 -7.96 -6.99 -23.25
N TRP A 411 -9.11 -6.33 -23.53
CA TRP A 411 -9.20 -4.95 -23.97
C TRP A 411 -9.71 -4.08 -22.85
N ILE A 412 -8.96 -3.04 -22.49
CA ILE A 412 -9.22 -2.19 -21.33
C ILE A 412 -9.40 -0.74 -21.79
N PRO A 413 -10.64 -0.31 -22.12
CA PRO A 413 -10.94 1.07 -22.47
C PRO A 413 -11.12 1.96 -21.24
N GLN A 414 -10.82 3.25 -21.43
CA GLN A 414 -11.11 4.33 -20.50
C GLN A 414 -11.57 5.57 -21.26
N LEU A 415 -12.56 6.28 -20.71
CA LEU A 415 -12.98 7.60 -21.17
C LEU A 415 -13.26 8.49 -19.95
N GLY A 416 -12.78 9.71 -19.98
CA GLY A 416 -12.98 10.67 -18.91
C GLY A 416 -13.02 12.10 -19.40
N ALA A 417 -13.57 12.97 -18.57
CA ALA A 417 -13.56 14.41 -18.76
C ALA A 417 -13.38 15.12 -17.43
N SER A 418 -12.69 16.26 -17.45
CA SER A 418 -12.53 17.17 -16.32
C SER A 418 -12.89 18.58 -16.77
N TYR A 419 -13.80 19.22 -16.05
CA TYR A 419 -14.24 20.59 -16.31
C TYR A 419 -13.93 21.51 -15.14
N SER A 420 -13.15 22.55 -15.38
CA SER A 420 -12.71 23.55 -14.41
C SER A 420 -13.34 24.91 -14.73
N PRO A 421 -14.60 25.17 -14.31
CA PRO A 421 -15.26 26.47 -14.57
C PRO A 421 -14.53 27.64 -13.90
N SER A 422 -13.80 27.38 -12.83
CA SER A 422 -12.95 28.34 -12.12
C SER A 422 -11.70 27.64 -11.59
N SER A 423 -10.71 28.40 -11.12
CA SER A 423 -9.51 27.86 -10.46
C SER A 423 -9.79 27.13 -9.15
N SER A 424 -10.98 27.27 -8.59
CA SER A 424 -11.39 26.71 -7.32
C SER A 424 -12.43 25.57 -7.42
N THR A 425 -12.95 25.30 -8.62
CA THR A 425 -13.99 24.29 -8.84
C THR A 425 -13.60 23.35 -9.98
N ILE A 426 -13.62 22.05 -9.73
CA ILE A 426 -13.33 21.03 -10.74
C ILE A 426 -14.41 19.95 -10.65
N VAL A 427 -15.02 19.64 -11.79
CA VAL A 427 -15.98 18.54 -11.95
C VAL A 427 -15.34 17.51 -12.87
N LYS A 428 -15.36 16.24 -12.47
CA LYS A 428 -14.79 15.14 -13.26
C LYS A 428 -15.84 14.06 -13.48
N ALA A 429 -15.73 13.38 -14.63
CA ALA A 429 -16.48 12.17 -14.91
C ALA A 429 -15.57 11.15 -15.58
N ILE A 430 -15.67 9.87 -15.21
CA ILE A 430 -14.90 8.79 -15.80
C ILE A 430 -15.72 7.52 -15.93
N VAL A 431 -15.50 6.81 -17.03
CA VAL A 431 -15.93 5.43 -17.24
C VAL A 431 -14.71 4.61 -17.62
N ASN A 432 -14.39 3.59 -16.85
CA ASN A 432 -13.22 2.76 -17.08
C ASN A 432 -13.47 1.30 -16.73
N LYS A 433 -12.76 0.42 -17.44
CA LYS A 433 -12.76 -1.02 -17.20
C LYS A 433 -11.61 -1.40 -16.27
N GLY A 434 -11.91 -2.25 -15.29
CA GLY A 434 -10.92 -2.97 -14.50
C GLY A 434 -10.97 -4.47 -14.81
N PHE A 435 -9.81 -5.13 -14.73
CA PHE A 435 -9.73 -6.58 -14.87
C PHE A 435 -8.64 -7.16 -13.96
N ARG A 436 -8.72 -8.47 -13.75
CA ARG A 436 -7.70 -9.25 -13.04
C ARG A 436 -7.59 -10.64 -13.66
N ASN A 437 -6.38 -11.05 -14.01
CA ASN A 437 -6.10 -12.43 -14.38
C ASN A 437 -6.16 -13.34 -13.12
N PRO A 438 -6.62 -14.60 -13.24
CA PRO A 438 -6.49 -15.58 -12.17
C PRO A 438 -5.03 -15.75 -11.76
N THR A 439 -4.79 -15.92 -10.47
CA THR A 439 -3.44 -16.16 -9.93
C THR A 439 -3.00 -17.60 -10.13
N ILE A 440 -1.70 -17.87 -10.12
CA ILE A 440 -1.17 -19.25 -10.14
C ILE A 440 -1.71 -20.03 -8.95
N ARG A 441 -1.85 -19.38 -7.78
CA ARG A 441 -2.45 -19.97 -6.59
C ARG A 441 -3.89 -20.48 -6.85
N GLU A 442 -4.72 -19.66 -7.48
CA GLU A 442 -6.12 -20.01 -7.77
C GLU A 442 -6.23 -21.10 -8.83
N MET A 443 -5.31 -21.13 -9.79
CA MET A 443 -5.34 -22.11 -10.89
C MET A 443 -4.70 -23.45 -10.53
N TYR A 444 -3.64 -23.47 -9.72
CA TYR A 444 -2.78 -24.67 -9.61
C TYR A 444 -2.38 -25.06 -8.19
N MET A 445 -2.78 -24.30 -7.17
CA MET A 445 -2.39 -24.59 -5.79
C MET A 445 -3.61 -24.87 -4.91
N PHE A 446 -3.40 -25.76 -3.93
CA PHE A 446 -4.39 -26.12 -2.93
C PHE A 446 -5.65 -26.86 -3.48
N PRO A 447 -6.47 -27.47 -2.60
CA PRO A 447 -7.60 -28.29 -3.03
C PRO A 447 -8.69 -27.57 -3.83
N THR A 448 -8.74 -26.22 -3.76
CA THR A 448 -9.73 -25.40 -4.50
C THR A 448 -9.26 -24.99 -5.89
N GLN A 449 -8.11 -25.44 -6.36
CA GLN A 449 -7.52 -25.06 -7.64
C GLN A 449 -8.42 -25.35 -8.85
N ASN A 450 -8.40 -24.44 -9.84
CA ASN A 450 -9.11 -24.63 -11.10
C ASN A 450 -8.33 -23.97 -12.27
N PRO A 451 -7.68 -24.75 -13.14
CA PRO A 451 -6.92 -24.22 -14.26
C PRO A 451 -7.78 -23.59 -15.38
N ASN A 452 -9.11 -23.76 -15.34
CA ASN A 452 -10.04 -23.22 -16.33
C ASN A 452 -10.63 -21.86 -15.97
N LEU A 453 -10.09 -21.19 -14.96
CA LEU A 453 -10.53 -19.86 -14.55
C LEU A 453 -10.31 -18.83 -15.67
N LYS A 454 -11.24 -17.87 -15.75
CA LYS A 454 -11.21 -16.74 -16.70
C LYS A 454 -10.93 -15.43 -15.94
N PRO A 455 -10.46 -14.39 -16.63
CA PRO A 455 -10.26 -13.08 -16.01
C PRO A 455 -11.54 -12.51 -15.41
N GLU A 456 -11.40 -11.88 -14.24
CA GLU A 456 -12.43 -11.04 -13.63
C GLU A 456 -12.53 -9.73 -14.37
N ARG A 457 -13.74 -9.16 -14.44
CA ARG A 457 -14.00 -7.90 -15.16
C ARG A 457 -14.99 -7.04 -14.41
N LEU A 458 -14.75 -5.75 -14.40
CA LEU A 458 -15.71 -4.77 -13.91
C LEU A 458 -15.68 -3.47 -14.73
N MET A 459 -16.79 -2.74 -14.69
CA MET A 459 -16.91 -1.36 -15.17
C MET A 459 -17.17 -0.44 -13.99
N ASN A 460 -16.50 0.69 -13.97
CA ASN A 460 -16.70 1.77 -13.01
C ASN A 460 -17.22 3.00 -13.72
N TYR A 461 -18.18 3.65 -13.09
CA TYR A 461 -18.77 4.93 -13.49
C TYR A 461 -18.63 5.86 -12.30
N GLU A 462 -18.01 7.01 -12.50
CA GLU A 462 -17.71 7.93 -11.41
C GLU A 462 -17.92 9.38 -11.83
N VAL A 463 -18.44 10.18 -10.90
CA VAL A 463 -18.52 11.64 -10.99
C VAL A 463 -17.93 12.23 -9.70
N SER A 464 -17.06 13.23 -9.86
CA SER A 464 -16.36 13.88 -8.75
C SER A 464 -16.50 15.39 -8.83
N LEU A 465 -16.59 16.02 -7.65
CA LEU A 465 -16.52 17.48 -7.47
C LEU A 465 -15.38 17.78 -6.50
N LEU A 466 -14.46 18.63 -6.91
CA LEU A 466 -13.45 19.24 -6.04
C LEU A 466 -13.74 20.73 -5.94
N GLN A 467 -13.83 21.24 -4.71
CA GLN A 467 -14.11 22.64 -4.44
C GLN A 467 -13.13 23.16 -3.40
N SER A 468 -12.49 24.29 -3.70
CA SER A 468 -11.65 25.04 -2.78
C SER A 468 -12.25 26.39 -2.47
N PHE A 469 -12.11 26.85 -1.24
CA PHE A 469 -12.45 28.16 -0.75
C PHE A 469 -11.21 28.82 -0.14
N PRO A 470 -10.32 29.42 -0.96
CA PRO A 470 -9.02 29.91 -0.48
C PRO A 470 -9.11 30.94 0.65
N ARG A 471 -10.14 31.81 0.64
CA ARG A 471 -10.35 32.81 1.70
C ARG A 471 -10.69 32.19 3.04
N GLN A 472 -11.43 31.08 3.05
CA GLN A 472 -11.82 30.32 4.22
C GLN A 472 -10.82 29.24 4.59
N GLN A 473 -9.78 29.06 3.78
CA GLN A 473 -8.80 27.98 3.94
C GLN A 473 -9.47 26.59 4.06
N LEU A 474 -10.53 26.37 3.27
CA LEU A 474 -11.35 25.17 3.25
C LEU A 474 -11.32 24.55 1.86
N SER A 475 -11.16 23.26 1.77
CA SER A 475 -11.37 22.48 0.55
C SER A 475 -12.15 21.21 0.84
N PHE A 476 -12.93 20.75 -0.14
CA PHE A 476 -13.58 19.45 -0.09
C PHE A 476 -13.60 18.76 -1.45
N GLY A 477 -13.61 17.44 -1.40
CA GLY A 477 -13.83 16.56 -2.55
C GLY A 477 -15.03 15.66 -2.31
N LEU A 478 -15.91 15.54 -3.28
CA LEU A 478 -17.06 14.64 -3.27
C LEU A 478 -16.98 13.70 -4.47
N ASN A 479 -17.07 12.38 -4.23
CA ASN A 479 -17.08 11.37 -5.29
C ASN A 479 -18.34 10.52 -5.18
N LEU A 480 -18.98 10.29 -6.30
CA LEU A 480 -20.10 9.37 -6.47
C LEU A 480 -19.65 8.27 -7.43
N PHE A 481 -19.77 7.01 -7.06
CA PHE A 481 -19.35 5.91 -7.90
C PHE A 481 -20.37 4.78 -7.98
N TYR A 482 -20.35 4.06 -9.11
CA TYR A 482 -21.06 2.82 -9.34
C TYR A 482 -20.15 1.83 -10.05
N ILE A 483 -19.94 0.66 -9.42
CA ILE A 483 -19.09 -0.41 -9.93
C ILE A 483 -19.97 -1.63 -10.18
N ARG A 484 -19.85 -2.23 -11.37
CA ARG A 484 -20.51 -3.47 -11.73
C ARG A 484 -19.52 -4.42 -12.38
N GLY A 485 -19.42 -5.64 -11.85
CA GLY A 485 -18.51 -6.68 -12.35
C GLY A 485 -19.14 -8.06 -12.36
N ASN A 486 -18.54 -8.91 -13.16
CA ASN A 486 -18.89 -10.33 -13.29
C ASN A 486 -17.62 -11.18 -13.42
N ASN A 487 -17.83 -12.50 -13.48
CA ASN A 487 -16.72 -13.47 -13.47
C ASN A 487 -15.80 -13.36 -12.25
N ILE A 488 -16.28 -12.81 -11.14
CA ILE A 488 -15.50 -12.73 -9.91
C ILE A 488 -15.21 -14.15 -9.41
N ILE A 489 -13.95 -14.42 -9.13
CA ILE A 489 -13.49 -15.72 -8.65
C ILE A 489 -13.88 -15.87 -7.19
N GLN A 490 -14.58 -16.94 -6.88
CA GLN A 490 -14.97 -17.32 -5.52
C GLN A 490 -14.94 -18.83 -5.38
N VAL A 491 -14.88 -19.32 -4.14
CA VAL A 491 -15.00 -20.75 -3.86
C VAL A 491 -16.47 -21.11 -3.77
N ASP A 492 -16.91 -22.05 -4.61
CA ASP A 492 -18.24 -22.68 -4.54
C ASP A 492 -18.09 -24.20 -4.44
N VAL A 493 -19.15 -24.87 -4.02
CA VAL A 493 -19.19 -26.35 -3.97
C VAL A 493 -19.66 -26.86 -5.33
N VAL A 494 -18.77 -27.52 -6.06
CA VAL A 494 -19.05 -28.16 -7.35
C VAL A 494 -18.86 -29.65 -7.18
N GLU A 495 -19.91 -30.44 -7.45
CA GLU A 495 -19.90 -31.91 -7.30
C GLU A 495 -19.42 -32.38 -5.90
N GLY A 496 -19.83 -31.63 -4.86
CA GLY A 496 -19.48 -31.92 -3.46
C GLY A 496 -18.08 -31.53 -3.03
N LYS A 497 -17.28 -30.84 -3.89
CA LYS A 497 -15.92 -30.37 -3.58
C LYS A 497 -15.83 -28.84 -3.68
N PRO A 498 -15.08 -28.18 -2.77
CA PRO A 498 -14.82 -26.76 -2.91
C PRO A 498 -13.92 -26.51 -4.12
N LEU A 499 -14.32 -25.58 -5.00
CA LEU A 499 -13.60 -25.26 -6.22
C LEU A 499 -13.63 -23.74 -6.49
N ASN A 500 -12.54 -23.16 -6.94
CA ASN A 500 -12.51 -21.79 -7.45
C ASN A 500 -13.30 -21.73 -8.76
N VAL A 501 -14.30 -20.86 -8.85
CA VAL A 501 -15.13 -20.68 -10.05
C VAL A 501 -15.44 -19.21 -10.32
N ASN A 502 -15.69 -18.87 -11.57
CA ASN A 502 -16.06 -17.51 -12.01
C ASN A 502 -17.57 -17.23 -11.83
N SER A 503 -18.15 -17.57 -10.69
CA SER A 503 -19.59 -17.42 -10.42
C SER A 503 -19.95 -16.10 -9.72
N GLY A 504 -18.95 -15.42 -9.14
CA GLY A 504 -19.15 -14.21 -8.36
C GLY A 504 -19.52 -12.98 -9.19
N LYS A 505 -20.17 -12.03 -8.53
CA LYS A 505 -20.58 -10.74 -9.08
C LYS A 505 -20.26 -9.64 -8.10
N VAL A 506 -20.00 -8.44 -8.63
CA VAL A 506 -19.86 -7.19 -7.88
C VAL A 506 -20.89 -6.19 -8.38
N GLU A 507 -21.61 -5.55 -7.47
CA GLU A 507 -22.45 -4.39 -7.74
C GLU A 507 -22.41 -3.49 -6.53
N ASN A 508 -21.49 -2.51 -6.57
CA ASN A 508 -21.19 -1.58 -5.49
C ASN A 508 -21.51 -0.16 -5.93
N LYS A 509 -22.10 0.62 -5.04
CA LYS A 509 -22.30 2.06 -5.23
C LYS A 509 -21.97 2.79 -3.94
N GLY A 510 -21.48 4.01 -4.05
CA GLY A 510 -21.09 4.73 -2.86
C GLY A 510 -20.85 6.22 -3.07
N VAL A 511 -20.57 6.83 -1.93
CA VAL A 511 -20.24 8.25 -1.79
C VAL A 511 -18.97 8.35 -0.99
N GLU A 512 -18.04 9.16 -1.42
CA GLU A 512 -16.83 9.51 -0.66
C GLU A 512 -16.74 11.02 -0.53
N LEU A 513 -16.39 11.49 0.64
CA LEU A 513 -16.21 12.91 0.98
C LEU A 513 -14.86 13.09 1.67
N ASP A 514 -14.09 14.06 1.23
CA ASP A 514 -12.85 14.54 1.84
C ASP A 514 -12.99 16.01 2.20
N ILE A 515 -12.57 16.42 3.38
CA ILE A 515 -12.61 17.82 3.85
C ILE A 515 -11.27 18.17 4.48
N HIS A 516 -10.69 19.31 4.10
CA HIS A 516 -9.51 19.89 4.72
C HIS A 516 -9.79 21.34 5.10
N TYR A 517 -9.49 21.69 6.36
CA TYR A 517 -9.72 23.02 6.91
C TYR A 517 -8.53 23.50 7.72
N GLU A 518 -7.93 24.60 7.31
CA GLU A 518 -6.86 25.29 8.03
C GLU A 518 -7.47 26.44 8.85
N ALA A 519 -7.85 26.16 10.10
CA ALA A 519 -8.47 27.17 10.97
C ALA A 519 -7.55 28.37 11.22
N ASN A 520 -6.25 28.12 11.33
CA ASN A 520 -5.17 29.10 11.37
C ASN A 520 -3.83 28.39 11.12
N ARG A 521 -2.70 29.13 11.15
CA ARG A 521 -1.34 28.60 10.93
C ARG A 521 -0.93 27.45 11.86
N ASN A 522 -1.61 27.30 13.00
CA ASN A 522 -1.27 26.34 14.04
C ASN A 522 -2.27 25.19 14.15
N LEU A 523 -3.46 25.32 13.56
CA LEU A 523 -4.57 24.38 13.76
C LEU A 523 -5.16 23.95 12.43
N HIS A 524 -5.03 22.67 12.12
CA HIS A 524 -5.50 22.03 10.90
C HIS A 524 -6.47 20.90 11.24
N PHE A 525 -7.55 20.78 10.49
CA PHE A 525 -8.51 19.70 10.59
C PHE A 525 -8.63 18.99 9.24
N SER A 526 -8.77 17.68 9.30
CA SER A 526 -9.20 16.89 8.15
C SER A 526 -10.31 15.93 8.54
N ALA A 527 -11.17 15.62 7.58
CA ALA A 527 -12.22 14.62 7.76
C ALA A 527 -12.42 13.88 6.44
N ASN A 528 -12.62 12.58 6.51
CA ASN A 528 -13.07 11.80 5.38
C ASN A 528 -14.24 10.89 5.76
N TYR A 529 -15.12 10.65 4.82
CA TYR A 529 -16.25 9.75 4.95
C TYR A 529 -16.38 8.90 3.70
N SER A 530 -16.70 7.64 3.86
CA SER A 530 -17.13 6.78 2.78
C SER A 530 -18.36 5.96 3.15
N LEU A 531 -19.32 5.97 2.24
CA LEU A 531 -20.49 5.08 2.23
C LEU A 531 -20.31 4.07 1.12
N LEU A 532 -20.41 2.79 1.45
CA LEU A 532 -20.34 1.68 0.50
C LEU A 532 -21.59 0.81 0.60
N ASN A 533 -22.42 0.82 -0.42
CA ASN A 533 -23.55 -0.08 -0.53
C ASN A 533 -23.19 -1.22 -1.49
N MET A 534 -23.08 -2.43 -0.96
CA MET A 534 -22.74 -3.65 -1.71
C MET A 534 -23.99 -4.51 -1.87
N LYS A 535 -24.35 -4.87 -3.09
CA LYS A 535 -25.40 -5.85 -3.36
C LYS A 535 -24.95 -7.28 -2.99
N TYR A 536 -23.70 -7.59 -3.29
CA TYR A 536 -23.03 -8.84 -2.92
C TYR A 536 -22.03 -8.49 -1.82
N LYS A 537 -22.27 -8.99 -0.60
CA LYS A 537 -21.47 -8.63 0.56
C LYS A 537 -20.09 -9.26 0.49
N LEU A 538 -19.09 -8.49 0.96
CA LEU A 538 -17.68 -8.89 1.01
C LEU A 538 -17.13 -8.67 2.42
N LEU A 539 -16.21 -9.54 2.82
CA LEU A 539 -15.41 -9.37 4.03
C LEU A 539 -14.46 -8.18 3.86
N ALA A 540 -14.00 -7.62 4.97
CA ALA A 540 -13.03 -6.54 4.99
C ALA A 540 -13.46 -5.27 4.22
N ALA A 541 -14.77 -5.00 4.13
CA ALA A 541 -15.34 -3.85 3.46
C ALA A 541 -16.47 -3.24 4.31
N PRO A 542 -16.20 -2.21 5.13
CA PRO A 542 -17.21 -1.56 5.95
C PRO A 542 -18.21 -0.79 5.08
N GLU A 543 -19.50 -0.77 5.50
CA GLU A 543 -20.52 0.04 4.84
C GLU A 543 -20.32 1.54 5.11
N HIS A 544 -19.84 1.87 6.32
CA HIS A 544 -19.53 3.25 6.71
C HIS A 544 -18.12 3.33 7.27
N LYS A 545 -17.35 4.29 6.81
CA LYS A 545 -16.07 4.66 7.40
C LYS A 545 -16.00 6.17 7.52
N ILE A 546 -15.70 6.66 8.73
CA ILE A 546 -15.42 8.07 9.03
C ILE A 546 -14.04 8.14 9.67
N TYR A 547 -13.24 9.08 9.27
CA TYR A 547 -12.05 9.49 10.00
C TYR A 547 -12.01 11.01 10.10
N MET A 548 -11.79 11.51 11.29
CA MET A 548 -11.63 12.93 11.57
C MET A 548 -10.34 13.13 12.35
N SER A 549 -9.52 14.07 11.93
CA SER A 549 -8.28 14.40 12.63
C SER A 549 -8.11 15.89 12.85
N GLY A 550 -7.41 16.24 13.92
CA GLY A 550 -6.98 17.57 14.25
C GLY A 550 -5.50 17.60 14.57
N ASN A 551 -4.78 18.58 14.03
CA ASN A 551 -3.37 18.80 14.31
C ASN A 551 -3.17 20.22 14.83
N PHE A 552 -2.54 20.34 16.02
CA PHE A 552 -2.24 21.60 16.66
C PHE A 552 -0.74 21.73 16.91
N THR A 553 -0.13 22.79 16.34
CA THR A 553 1.30 23.07 16.49
C THR A 553 1.47 24.40 17.23
N THR A 554 2.17 24.40 18.34
CA THR A 554 2.47 25.62 19.10
C THR A 554 3.86 25.56 19.74
N GLY A 555 4.72 26.52 19.43
CA GLY A 555 6.09 26.56 19.93
C GLY A 555 6.84 25.28 19.61
N ARG A 556 7.16 24.49 20.65
CA ARG A 556 7.88 23.20 20.55
C ARG A 556 6.96 21.98 20.52
N TRP A 557 5.66 22.18 20.64
CA TRP A 557 4.67 21.12 20.70
C TRP A 557 3.96 20.94 19.36
N ASN A 558 3.76 19.69 18.98
CA ASN A 558 2.79 19.30 17.98
C ASN A 558 1.91 18.19 18.59
N ILE A 559 0.61 18.41 18.58
CA ILE A 559 -0.38 17.48 19.12
C ILE A 559 -1.35 17.12 18.01
N SER A 560 -1.51 15.84 17.76
CA SER A 560 -2.47 15.33 16.78
C SER A 560 -3.42 14.33 17.43
N THR A 561 -4.68 14.39 17.05
CA THR A 561 -5.71 13.47 17.49
C THR A 561 -6.53 13.00 16.30
N GLY A 562 -6.98 11.75 16.32
CA GLY A 562 -7.82 11.17 15.28
C GLY A 562 -8.92 10.31 15.87
N ILE A 563 -10.12 10.41 15.32
CA ILE A 563 -11.27 9.56 15.64
C ILE A 563 -11.69 8.82 14.38
N GLN A 564 -11.72 7.50 14.46
CA GLN A 564 -12.18 6.63 13.38
C GLN A 564 -13.48 5.92 13.79
N TYR A 565 -14.51 5.98 12.97
CA TYR A 565 -15.71 5.16 13.08
C TYR A 565 -15.76 4.18 11.92
N ILE A 566 -15.92 2.91 12.23
CA ILE A 566 -16.18 1.83 11.29
C ILE A 566 -17.56 1.29 11.57
N GLY A 567 -18.44 1.33 10.57
CA GLY A 567 -19.82 0.87 10.69
C GLY A 567 -20.13 -0.28 9.77
N ASN A 568 -20.79 -1.31 10.27
CA ASN A 568 -21.23 -2.48 9.53
C ASN A 568 -20.07 -3.16 8.76
N LEU A 569 -18.93 -3.40 9.42
CA LEU A 569 -17.87 -4.23 8.88
C LEU A 569 -18.28 -5.70 8.90
N TYR A 570 -18.35 -6.34 7.75
CA TYR A 570 -18.64 -7.77 7.65
C TYR A 570 -17.42 -8.57 8.07
N THR A 571 -17.51 -9.27 9.21
CA THR A 571 -16.45 -10.16 9.73
C THR A 571 -16.72 -11.62 9.34
N ASN A 572 -17.97 -11.99 9.12
CA ASN A 572 -18.39 -13.27 8.55
C ASN A 572 -19.60 -13.07 7.62
N ILE A 573 -19.68 -13.86 6.54
CA ILE A 573 -20.79 -13.82 5.55
C ILE A 573 -21.50 -15.17 5.48
N ARG A 574 -20.82 -16.27 5.73
CA ARG A 574 -21.35 -17.66 5.69
C ARG A 574 -20.73 -18.50 6.81
N PRO A 575 -21.49 -19.39 7.50
CA PRO A 575 -22.92 -19.67 7.30
C PRO A 575 -23.82 -18.54 7.81
N GLU A 576 -23.36 -17.72 8.78
CA GLU A 576 -24.10 -16.61 9.38
C GLU A 576 -23.43 -15.29 9.06
N THR A 577 -24.23 -14.26 8.80
CA THR A 577 -23.70 -12.90 8.61
C THR A 577 -23.44 -12.26 9.96
N ARG A 578 -22.17 -11.93 10.23
CA ARG A 578 -21.74 -11.15 11.41
C ARG A 578 -21.19 -9.80 10.96
N LYS A 579 -21.50 -8.77 11.73
CA LYS A 579 -21.06 -7.41 11.50
C LYS A 579 -20.48 -6.84 12.78
N ASN A 580 -19.43 -6.04 12.63
CA ASN A 580 -18.86 -5.27 13.72
C ASN A 580 -18.96 -3.76 13.42
N SER A 581 -19.13 -2.95 14.47
CA SER A 581 -19.08 -1.49 14.41
C SER A 581 -18.37 -0.97 15.63
N PHE A 582 -17.43 -0.06 15.45
CA PHE A 582 -16.60 0.45 16.54
C PHE A 582 -16.12 1.88 16.29
N VAL A 583 -15.71 2.54 17.37
CA VAL A 583 -15.08 3.86 17.36
C VAL A 583 -13.71 3.77 18.01
N LEU A 584 -12.68 4.24 17.33
CA LEU A 584 -11.33 4.32 17.84
C LEU A 584 -10.93 5.79 18.00
N TRP A 585 -10.34 6.11 19.14
CA TRP A 585 -9.75 7.42 19.38
C TRP A 585 -8.25 7.25 19.62
N ASN A 586 -7.45 7.95 18.82
CA ASN A 586 -5.99 7.93 18.87
C ASN A 586 -5.47 9.35 19.15
N CYS A 587 -4.42 9.47 19.95
CA CYS A 587 -3.80 10.75 20.26
C CYS A 587 -2.27 10.61 20.22
N ARG A 588 -1.59 11.65 19.73
CA ARG A 588 -0.13 11.70 19.59
C ARG A 588 0.36 13.08 20.00
N ALA A 589 1.48 13.14 20.70
CA ALA A 589 2.11 14.40 21.06
C ALA A 589 3.62 14.32 20.81
N HIS A 590 4.16 15.37 20.24
CA HIS A 590 5.58 15.52 19.95
C HIS A 590 6.10 16.76 20.63
N TYR A 591 7.28 16.67 21.23
CA TYR A 591 7.97 17.79 21.84
C TYR A 591 9.37 17.96 21.24
N GLN A 592 9.65 19.12 20.64
CA GLN A 592 10.96 19.48 20.12
C GLN A 592 11.89 19.88 21.26
N VAL A 593 12.74 18.98 21.74
CA VAL A 593 13.67 19.22 22.85
C VAL A 593 14.74 20.21 22.42
N ILE A 594 15.41 19.90 21.34
CA ILE A 594 16.42 20.73 20.64
C ILE A 594 16.20 20.62 19.13
N LYS A 595 16.90 21.43 18.33
CA LYS A 595 16.67 21.52 16.87
C LYS A 595 16.71 20.17 16.14
N TRP A 596 17.49 19.22 16.60
CA TRP A 596 17.70 17.93 15.97
C TRP A 596 17.10 16.74 16.74
N MET A 597 16.38 16.97 17.89
CA MET A 597 15.79 15.89 18.69
C MET A 597 14.36 16.21 19.09
N LYS A 598 13.47 15.25 18.83
CA LYS A 598 12.05 15.25 19.24
C LYS A 598 11.78 14.04 20.12
N LEU A 599 11.04 14.23 21.19
CA LEU A 599 10.39 13.16 21.95
C LEU A 599 8.94 13.04 21.46
N PHE A 600 8.39 11.85 21.50
CA PHE A 600 6.98 11.65 21.20
C PHE A 600 6.35 10.59 22.09
N VAL A 601 5.04 10.73 22.28
CA VAL A 601 4.18 9.73 22.90
C VAL A 601 2.97 9.50 21.98
N LYS A 602 2.45 8.28 21.98
CA LYS A 602 1.31 7.85 21.18
C LYS A 602 0.42 6.95 22.02
N GLY A 603 -0.90 7.22 22.03
CA GLY A 603 -1.93 6.36 22.60
C GLY A 603 -2.93 5.99 21.52
N GLU A 604 -3.31 4.72 21.46
CA GLU A 604 -4.28 4.20 20.51
C GLU A 604 -5.41 3.48 21.23
N ASN A 605 -6.58 3.47 20.59
CA ASN A 605 -7.82 2.94 21.17
C ASN A 605 -8.09 3.48 22.60
N LEU A 606 -7.97 4.81 22.78
CA LEU A 606 -8.11 5.46 24.10
C LEU A 606 -9.51 5.33 24.72
N LEU A 607 -10.50 4.86 23.95
CA LEU A 607 -11.84 4.53 24.43
C LEU A 607 -11.94 3.10 24.98
N ASP A 608 -10.85 2.33 24.95
CA ASP A 608 -10.80 0.91 25.34
C ASP A 608 -11.90 0.07 24.67
N GLN A 609 -12.17 0.37 23.39
CA GLN A 609 -13.21 -0.30 22.62
C GLN A 609 -12.80 -1.74 22.36
N SER A 610 -13.63 -2.69 22.75
CA SER A 610 -13.52 -4.08 22.32
C SER A 610 -14.07 -4.22 20.91
N TYR A 611 -13.28 -4.76 19.97
CA TYR A 611 -13.67 -4.91 18.57
C TYR A 611 -12.87 -6.02 17.87
N GLU A 612 -13.42 -6.48 16.75
CA GLU A 612 -12.78 -7.43 15.84
C GLU A 612 -12.83 -6.88 14.41
N ILE A 613 -11.78 -7.15 13.64
CA ILE A 613 -11.73 -6.89 12.20
C ILE A 613 -11.92 -8.20 11.44
N ASN A 614 -11.31 -9.27 11.92
CA ASN A 614 -11.51 -10.64 11.45
C ASN A 614 -12.25 -11.43 12.53
N ASP A 615 -13.21 -12.26 12.13
CA ASP A 615 -14.04 -13.06 13.05
C ASP A 615 -13.19 -13.95 13.96
N GLY A 616 -13.38 -13.84 15.28
CA GLY A 616 -12.62 -14.58 16.29
C GLY A 616 -11.21 -14.05 16.59
N TYR A 617 -10.82 -12.92 16.02
CA TYR A 617 -9.55 -12.25 16.30
C TYR A 617 -9.80 -10.89 16.99
N PRO A 618 -9.95 -10.87 18.32
CA PRO A 618 -10.12 -9.61 19.06
C PRO A 618 -8.88 -8.73 18.90
N MET A 619 -9.11 -7.44 18.75
CA MET A 619 -8.08 -6.42 18.65
C MET A 619 -7.66 -5.94 20.06
N PRO A 620 -6.46 -5.36 20.21
CA PRO A 620 -5.98 -4.89 21.49
C PRO A 620 -6.85 -3.72 22.03
N GLY A 621 -6.98 -3.64 23.35
CA GLY A 621 -7.54 -2.50 24.06
C GLY A 621 -6.63 -1.28 23.97
N ILE A 622 -6.58 -0.43 25.02
CA ILE A 622 -5.69 0.73 25.07
C ILE A 622 -4.24 0.32 24.92
N THR A 623 -3.53 0.98 24.00
CA THR A 623 -2.08 0.83 23.85
C THR A 623 -1.38 2.19 23.95
N ALA A 624 -0.16 2.17 24.48
CA ALA A 624 0.66 3.36 24.66
C ALA A 624 2.11 3.09 24.22
N PHE A 625 2.70 4.07 23.54
CA PHE A 625 4.07 4.01 23.05
C PHE A 625 4.76 5.36 23.25
N GLY A 626 6.06 5.31 23.47
CA GLY A 626 6.91 6.49 23.55
C GLY A 626 8.18 6.31 22.73
N GLY A 627 8.77 7.42 22.30
CA GLY A 627 9.97 7.30 21.49
C GLY A 627 10.72 8.60 21.29
N VAL A 628 11.84 8.49 20.56
CA VAL A 628 12.70 9.61 20.20
C VAL A 628 12.94 9.60 18.69
N SER A 629 12.94 10.78 18.09
CA SER A 629 13.37 11.02 16.71
C SER A 629 14.54 12.00 16.72
N ILE A 630 15.62 11.65 16.07
CA ILE A 630 16.84 12.45 15.89
C ILE A 630 17.00 12.69 14.39
N GLU A 631 17.26 13.94 13.99
CA GLU A 631 17.46 14.31 12.59
C GLU A 631 18.62 15.31 12.50
N ILE A 632 19.67 14.96 11.77
CA ILE A 632 20.94 15.70 11.64
C ILE A 632 21.27 15.96 10.18
#